data_5513f66bbc8a96135262c3e6813335bf
#
_entry.id   5513f66bbc8a96135262c3e6813335bf
#
_cell.length_a   1.000
_cell.length_b   1.000
_cell.length_c   1.000
_cell.angle_alpha   90.00
_cell.angle_beta   90.00
_cell.angle_gamma   90.00
#
_symmetry.space_group_name_H-M   'P 1'
#
loop_
_entity.id
_entity.type
_entity.pdbx_description
1 polymer ?
#
loop_
_entity_poly.entity_id
_entity_poly.type
_entity_poly.pdbx_seq_one_letter_code
_entity_poly.pdbx_strand_id
1 'polypeptide(L)'
;MTRAAAVLIATAVLAGCGSSGERPAPVAPKLPRALAAELAQRSDAVAAALDQGDECAALDQAKRLQHDTMQAINEGRVPGAFRENLGPAVADLVERIECTPPAEEEHGERGKGKGKHKGKHGEGD
;
A
#
# COMPACT_ATOMS: atom_id res chain seq x y z
N MET A 1 5.75 31.30 -41.63
CA MET A 1 7.16 31.00 -41.21
C MET A 1 7.08 29.94 -40.09
N THR A 2 7.15 28.69 -40.49
CA THR A 2 6.93 27.49 -39.65
C THR A 2 8.31 26.94 -39.28
N ARG A 3 8.65 27.00 -37.99
CA ARG A 3 9.89 26.36 -37.49
C ARG A 3 9.53 25.04 -36.85
N ALA A 4 9.73 23.96 -37.60
CA ALA A 4 9.71 22.60 -37.09
C ALA A 4 11.02 22.34 -36.34
N ALA A 5 10.95 22.13 -35.02
CA ALA A 5 12.06 21.67 -34.20
C ALA A 5 12.02 20.13 -34.17
N ALA A 6 12.91 19.50 -34.90
CA ALA A 6 13.14 18.06 -34.85
C ALA A 6 14.01 17.75 -33.62
N VAL A 7 13.44 17.05 -32.65
CA VAL A 7 14.17 16.51 -31.49
C VAL A 7 14.71 15.14 -31.87
N LEU A 8 16.02 15.05 -32.10
CA LEU A 8 16.73 13.78 -32.30
C LEU A 8 17.06 13.18 -30.93
N ILE A 9 16.36 12.12 -30.57
CA ILE A 9 16.69 11.29 -29.41
C ILE A 9 17.76 10.29 -29.83
N ALA A 10 18.99 10.54 -29.40
CA ALA A 10 20.10 9.60 -29.57
C ALA A 10 20.04 8.51 -28.50
N THR A 11 19.60 7.32 -28.85
CA THR A 11 19.67 6.11 -28.02
C THR A 11 21.10 5.57 -28.04
N ALA A 12 21.87 5.81 -27.00
CA ALA A 12 23.18 5.19 -26.80
C ALA A 12 22.98 3.74 -26.31
N VAL A 13 23.20 2.78 -27.21
CA VAL A 13 23.28 1.35 -26.91
C VAL A 13 24.69 1.07 -26.37
N LEU A 14 24.82 0.93 -25.04
CA LEU A 14 26.04 0.45 -24.41
C LEU A 14 26.11 -1.08 -24.55
N ALA A 15 26.70 -1.54 -25.64
CA ALA A 15 27.10 -2.93 -25.81
C ALA A 15 28.40 -3.17 -25.02
N GLY A 16 28.26 -3.53 -23.75
CA GLY A 16 29.36 -3.98 -22.90
C GLY A 16 29.61 -5.48 -23.10
N CYS A 17 30.37 -5.88 -24.14
CA CYS A 17 30.96 -7.20 -24.21
C CYS A 17 32.25 -7.23 -23.36
N GLY A 18 32.14 -7.71 -22.14
CA GLY A 18 33.26 -8.11 -21.31
C GLY A 18 33.27 -9.60 -21.15
N SER A 19 33.92 -10.33 -22.05
CA SER A 19 34.26 -11.74 -21.87
C SER A 19 35.45 -11.83 -20.93
N SER A 20 35.20 -12.29 -19.70
CA SER A 20 36.23 -12.71 -18.76
C SER A 20 35.67 -13.80 -17.87
N GLY A 21 36.19 -15.04 -18.07
CA GLY A 21 36.21 -16.13 -17.10
C GLY A 21 34.89 -16.43 -16.42
N GLU A 22 34.16 -17.40 -16.96
CA GLU A 22 32.91 -17.96 -16.42
C GLU A 22 33.10 -18.53 -15.02
N ARG A 23 33.19 -17.67 -14.03
CA ARG A 23 32.86 -18.08 -12.67
C ARG A 23 31.34 -18.08 -12.61
N PRO A 24 30.66 -19.21 -12.28
CA PRO A 24 29.19 -19.19 -12.20
C PRO A 24 28.77 -18.05 -11.31
N ALA A 25 28.04 -17.09 -11.87
CA ALA A 25 27.51 -15.98 -11.11
C ALA A 25 26.64 -16.55 -9.99
N PRO A 26 26.81 -16.11 -8.73
CA PRO A 26 25.95 -16.57 -7.64
C PRO A 26 24.51 -16.31 -8.04
N VAL A 27 23.68 -17.35 -8.01
CA VAL A 27 22.27 -17.24 -8.35
C VAL A 27 21.66 -16.24 -7.39
N ALA A 28 21.28 -15.07 -7.90
CA ALA A 28 20.65 -14.05 -7.09
C ALA A 28 19.38 -14.62 -6.44
N PRO A 29 19.21 -14.45 -5.13
CA PRO A 29 18.00 -14.89 -4.45
C PRO A 29 16.77 -14.25 -5.11
N LYS A 30 15.72 -15.03 -5.33
CA LYS A 30 14.48 -14.58 -5.94
C LYS A 30 13.31 -14.79 -4.98
N LEU A 31 12.42 -13.83 -4.93
CA LEU A 31 11.15 -14.00 -4.24
C LEU A 31 10.31 -15.08 -4.96
N PRO A 32 9.59 -15.97 -4.26
CA PRO A 32 8.63 -16.87 -4.89
C PRO A 32 7.65 -16.07 -5.75
N ARG A 33 7.40 -16.54 -6.98
CA ARG A 33 6.61 -15.78 -7.96
C ARG A 33 5.22 -15.41 -7.46
N ALA A 34 4.55 -16.34 -6.78
CA ALA A 34 3.22 -16.08 -6.22
C ALA A 34 3.25 -14.97 -5.18
N LEU A 35 4.22 -14.99 -4.26
CA LEU A 35 4.39 -13.95 -3.25
C LEU A 35 4.76 -12.61 -3.88
N ALA A 36 5.64 -12.61 -4.88
CA ALA A 36 6.01 -11.39 -5.59
C ALA A 36 4.80 -10.74 -6.28
N ALA A 37 3.94 -11.54 -6.93
CA ALA A 37 2.72 -11.06 -7.57
C ALA A 37 1.70 -10.53 -6.56
N GLU A 38 1.54 -11.20 -5.42
CA GLU A 38 0.66 -10.77 -4.34
C GLU A 38 1.09 -9.40 -3.77
N LEU A 39 2.37 -9.25 -3.41
CA LEU A 39 2.90 -8.00 -2.88
C LEU A 39 2.88 -6.88 -3.93
N ALA A 40 3.14 -7.18 -5.20
CA ALA A 40 3.02 -6.20 -6.29
C ALA A 40 1.58 -5.69 -6.42
N GLN A 41 0.58 -6.58 -6.43
CA GLN A 41 -0.83 -6.18 -6.48
C GLN A 41 -1.24 -5.30 -5.31
N ARG A 42 -0.73 -5.59 -4.10
CA ARG A 42 -0.96 -4.74 -2.93
C ARG A 42 -0.32 -3.37 -3.08
N SER A 43 0.90 -3.32 -3.61
CA SER A 43 1.60 -2.05 -3.87
C SER A 43 0.86 -1.21 -4.93
N ASP A 44 0.35 -1.84 -5.98
CA ASP A 44 -0.45 -1.18 -7.02
C ASP A 44 -1.74 -0.58 -6.43
N ALA A 45 -2.37 -1.26 -5.46
CA ALA A 45 -3.55 -0.74 -4.78
C ALA A 45 -3.24 0.52 -3.94
N VAL A 46 -2.07 0.58 -3.29
CA VAL A 46 -1.61 1.80 -2.60
C VAL A 46 -1.41 2.93 -3.60
N ALA A 47 -0.69 2.66 -4.69
CA ALA A 47 -0.42 3.65 -5.73
C ALA A 47 -1.72 4.19 -6.35
N ALA A 48 -2.69 3.32 -6.67
CA ALA A 48 -3.97 3.71 -7.22
C ALA A 48 -4.79 4.61 -6.28
N ALA A 49 -4.74 4.38 -4.97
CA ALA A 49 -5.41 5.23 -3.99
C ALA A 49 -4.74 6.61 -3.89
N LEU A 50 -3.39 6.66 -3.92
CA LEU A 50 -2.65 7.92 -3.94
C LEU A 50 -2.93 8.73 -5.22
N ASP A 51 -2.98 8.08 -6.37
CA ASP A 51 -3.29 8.72 -7.65
C ASP A 51 -4.70 9.33 -7.67
N GLN A 52 -5.63 8.78 -6.90
CA GLN A 52 -6.98 9.31 -6.71
C GLN A 52 -7.06 10.42 -5.65
N GLY A 53 -5.97 10.70 -4.94
CA GLY A 53 -5.94 11.66 -3.83
C GLY A 53 -6.65 11.15 -2.58
N ASP A 54 -6.91 9.84 -2.48
CA ASP A 54 -7.50 9.22 -1.29
C ASP A 54 -6.40 8.70 -0.36
N GLU A 55 -5.82 9.59 0.41
CA GLU A 55 -4.71 9.30 1.32
C GLU A 55 -5.13 8.32 2.43
N CYS A 56 -6.39 8.37 2.87
CA CYS A 56 -6.88 7.46 3.90
C CYS A 56 -7.04 6.03 3.37
N ALA A 57 -7.58 5.87 2.16
CA ALA A 57 -7.61 4.57 1.50
C ALA A 57 -6.18 4.05 1.20
N ALA A 58 -5.27 4.94 0.78
CA ALA A 58 -3.87 4.58 0.56
C ALA A 58 -3.20 4.07 1.84
N LEU A 59 -3.42 4.74 2.97
CA LEU A 59 -2.92 4.30 4.27
C LEU A 59 -3.47 2.93 4.68
N ASP A 60 -4.75 2.67 4.46
CA ASP A 60 -5.35 1.37 4.75
C ASP A 60 -4.76 0.26 3.87
N GLN A 61 -4.52 0.53 2.58
CA GLN A 61 -3.86 -0.42 1.69
C GLN A 61 -2.39 -0.65 2.09
N ALA A 62 -1.66 0.40 2.49
CA ALA A 62 -0.29 0.29 2.95
C ALA A 62 -0.18 -0.55 4.24
N LYS A 63 -1.10 -0.38 5.19
CA LYS A 63 -1.17 -1.23 6.40
C LYS A 63 -1.43 -2.70 6.06
N ARG A 64 -2.29 -2.98 5.09
CA ARG A 64 -2.52 -4.36 4.60
C ARG A 64 -1.26 -4.93 3.95
N LEU A 65 -0.58 -4.16 3.10
CA LEU A 65 0.69 -4.57 2.50
C LEU A 65 1.74 -4.88 3.58
N GLN A 66 1.86 -4.03 4.59
CA GLN A 66 2.75 -4.26 5.73
C GLN A 66 2.39 -5.55 6.46
N HIS A 67 1.13 -5.76 6.79
CA HIS A 67 0.65 -6.97 7.46
C HIS A 67 1.00 -8.24 6.66
N ASP A 68 0.65 -8.28 5.37
CA ASP A 68 0.87 -9.43 4.50
C ASP A 68 2.38 -9.70 4.32
N THR A 69 3.20 -8.64 4.23
CA THR A 69 4.67 -8.74 4.17
C THR A 69 5.24 -9.34 5.45
N MET A 70 4.83 -8.82 6.61
CA MET A 70 5.31 -9.33 7.90
C MET A 70 4.88 -10.76 8.15
N GLN A 71 3.67 -11.12 7.74
CA GLN A 71 3.19 -12.50 7.79
C GLN A 71 4.07 -13.41 6.91
N ALA A 72 4.35 -13.01 5.67
CA ALA A 72 5.20 -13.77 4.76
C ALA A 72 6.63 -13.95 5.30
N ILE A 73 7.18 -12.94 5.99
CA ILE A 73 8.47 -12.99 6.66
C ILE A 73 8.43 -14.00 7.82
N ASN A 74 7.41 -13.94 8.68
CA ASN A 74 7.25 -14.80 9.84
C ASN A 74 7.02 -16.27 9.45
N GLU A 75 6.31 -16.51 8.34
CA GLU A 75 6.09 -17.84 7.76
C GLU A 75 7.31 -18.37 7.00
N GLY A 76 8.40 -17.60 6.91
CA GLY A 76 9.62 -18.01 6.22
C GLY A 76 9.50 -18.06 4.69
N ARG A 77 8.44 -17.47 4.10
CA ARG A 77 8.23 -17.40 2.65
C ARG A 77 9.14 -16.38 1.96
N VAL A 78 9.68 -15.44 2.71
CA VAL A 78 10.62 -14.42 2.21
C VAL A 78 12.05 -14.91 2.42
N PRO A 79 12.88 -15.03 1.34
CA PRO A 79 14.29 -15.39 1.47
C PRO A 79 15.06 -14.39 2.35
N GLY A 80 16.05 -14.88 3.11
CA GLY A 80 16.81 -14.08 4.07
C GLY A 80 17.37 -12.78 3.52
N ALA A 81 17.86 -12.80 2.28
CA ALA A 81 18.42 -11.63 1.60
C ALA A 81 17.44 -10.45 1.43
N PHE A 82 16.12 -10.69 1.50
CA PHE A 82 15.11 -9.65 1.37
C PHE A 82 14.50 -9.22 2.70
N ARG A 83 14.62 -10.03 3.75
CA ARG A 83 13.93 -9.76 5.03
C ARG A 83 14.36 -8.44 5.67
N GLU A 84 15.67 -8.15 5.63
CA GLU A 84 16.26 -6.97 6.27
C GLU A 84 15.79 -5.66 5.62
N ASN A 85 15.46 -5.70 4.33
CA ASN A 85 15.06 -4.50 3.60
C ASN A 85 13.55 -4.38 3.43
N LEU A 86 12.85 -5.49 3.24
CA LEU A 86 11.42 -5.48 2.90
C LEU A 86 10.54 -5.05 4.08
N GLY A 87 10.81 -5.56 5.28
CA GLY A 87 10.08 -5.18 6.49
C GLY A 87 10.14 -3.69 6.79
N PRO A 88 11.36 -3.11 6.92
CA PRO A 88 11.53 -1.68 7.12
C PRO A 88 10.92 -0.82 5.99
N ALA A 89 11.04 -1.25 4.73
CA ALA A 89 10.49 -0.49 3.59
C ALA A 89 8.98 -0.34 3.64
N VAL A 90 8.24 -1.40 4.00
CA VAL A 90 6.78 -1.32 4.13
C VAL A 90 6.35 -0.57 5.40
N ALA A 91 7.15 -0.60 6.46
CA ALA A 91 6.90 0.20 7.66
C ALA A 91 7.07 1.71 7.35
N ASP A 92 8.16 2.09 6.69
CA ASP A 92 8.42 3.46 6.26
C ASP A 92 7.34 3.98 5.30
N LEU A 93 6.82 3.13 4.41
CA LEU A 93 5.70 3.49 3.54
C LEU A 93 4.45 3.87 4.36
N VAL A 94 4.09 3.09 5.37
CA VAL A 94 2.94 3.38 6.24
C VAL A 94 3.13 4.69 7.01
N GLU A 95 4.34 4.97 7.49
CA GLU A 95 4.66 6.19 8.24
C GLU A 95 4.60 7.45 7.37
N ARG A 96 4.85 7.35 6.06
CA ARG A 96 4.86 8.49 5.12
C ARG A 96 3.48 8.89 4.61
N ILE A 97 2.48 8.03 4.71
CA ILE A 97 1.13 8.35 4.24
C ILE A 97 0.36 9.00 5.37
N GLU A 98 0.13 10.30 5.24
CA GLU A 98 -0.68 11.08 6.18
C GLU A 98 -2.14 11.07 5.74
N CYS A 99 -3.01 10.48 6.57
CA CYS A 99 -4.45 10.50 6.35
C CYS A 99 -5.08 11.58 7.23
N THR A 100 -5.63 12.61 6.62
CA THR A 100 -6.50 13.55 7.32
C THR A 100 -7.95 13.12 7.07
N PRO A 101 -8.63 12.52 8.07
CA PRO A 101 -10.04 12.17 7.91
C PRO A 101 -10.84 13.39 7.50
N PRO A 102 -11.80 13.27 6.57
CA PRO A 102 -12.74 14.33 6.31
C PRO A 102 -13.37 14.73 7.64
N ALA A 103 -13.43 16.05 7.91
CA ALA A 103 -14.10 16.55 9.10
C ALA A 103 -15.50 15.95 9.13
N GLU A 104 -15.79 15.15 10.15
CA GLU A 104 -17.15 14.66 10.36
C GLU A 104 -18.02 15.89 10.49
N GLU A 105 -18.80 16.19 9.44
CA GLU A 105 -19.88 17.15 9.56
C GLU A 105 -20.76 16.60 10.67
N GLU A 106 -20.70 17.27 11.83
CA GLU A 106 -21.57 16.97 12.95
C GLU A 106 -23.00 17.12 12.43
N HIS A 107 -23.55 16.04 11.91
CA HIS A 107 -25.00 15.91 11.73
C HIS A 107 -25.59 16.00 13.13
N GLY A 108 -25.87 17.24 13.52
CA GLY A 108 -26.55 17.56 14.74
C GLY A 108 -27.80 16.70 14.85
N GLU A 109 -27.66 15.68 15.65
CA GLU A 109 -28.74 14.78 16.03
C GLU A 109 -29.73 15.55 16.88
N ARG A 110 -30.59 16.30 16.16
CA ARG A 110 -31.77 16.98 16.72
C ARG A 110 -32.86 15.92 16.91
N GLY A 111 -32.55 14.89 17.68
CA GLY A 111 -33.48 13.86 18.12
C GLY A 111 -34.08 14.19 19.46
N LYS A 112 -34.99 15.18 19.51
CA LYS A 112 -35.83 15.47 20.66
C LYS A 112 -36.94 14.41 20.76
N GLY A 113 -36.60 13.21 21.19
CA GLY A 113 -37.53 12.14 21.52
C GLY A 113 -37.93 12.23 23.00
N LYS A 114 -38.88 13.10 23.33
CA LYS A 114 -39.51 13.19 24.66
C LYS A 114 -40.55 12.08 24.80
N GLY A 115 -40.11 10.85 25.03
CA GLY A 115 -40.95 9.70 25.36
C GLY A 115 -41.35 9.73 26.85
N LYS A 116 -42.53 10.30 27.15
CA LYS A 116 -43.17 10.31 28.45
C LYS A 116 -43.86 8.98 28.66
N HIS A 117 -43.20 7.98 29.26
CA HIS A 117 -43.87 6.80 29.76
C HIS A 117 -44.52 7.06 31.11
N LYS A 118 -45.81 7.24 31.05
CA LYS A 118 -46.71 7.32 32.22
C LYS A 118 -46.97 5.89 32.69
N GLY A 119 -46.37 5.51 33.82
CA GLY A 119 -46.71 4.28 34.51
C GLY A 119 -48.15 4.32 35.00
N LYS A 120 -48.83 3.22 34.79
CA LYS A 120 -50.15 2.96 35.39
C LYS A 120 -50.01 1.76 36.28
N HIS A 121 -50.03 2.03 37.60
CA HIS A 121 -50.31 1.04 38.62
C HIS A 121 -51.67 0.37 38.36
N GLY A 122 -51.71 -0.93 38.46
CA GLY A 122 -52.90 -1.72 38.58
C GLY A 122 -52.71 -2.68 39.76
N GLU A 123 -53.28 -2.28 40.90
CA GLU A 123 -53.59 -3.19 41.99
C GLU A 123 -54.81 -3.99 41.60
N GLY A 124 -54.88 -5.19 42.09
CA GLY A 124 -56.06 -6.04 41.99
C GLY A 124 -55.79 -7.47 42.43
N ASP A 125 -56.11 -7.72 43.69
CA ASP A 125 -56.58 -8.92 44.35
C ASP A 125 -55.99 -10.29 43.97
#